data_47d758ce4e05f9118157818bded7b331
#
_entry.id   47d758ce4e05f9118157818bded7b331
#
_cell.length_a   1.000
_cell.length_b   1.000
_cell.length_c   1.000
_cell.angle_alpha   90.00
_cell.angle_beta   90.00
_cell.angle_gamma   90.00
#
_symmetry.space_group_name_H-M   'P 1'
#
loop_
_entity.id
_entity.type
_entity.pdbx_description
1 polymer ?
#
loop_
_entity_poly.entity_id
_entity_poly.type
_entity_poly.pdbx_seq_one_letter_code
_entity_poly.pdbx_strand_id
1 'polypeptide(L)'
;MFESEIFESQPLENINFIDKNNKDEKLDKNNEIVDDKCKKSIINSEGFGISNGVATILALLAGFHATKTTKLSAIGALLSLLLTDPINDSYSIYISMKHNDPDEAYKKFKGTFLSQVSVQAIFLVVLYLSKSVYQAFLISSVLGISLLIYDYNKRLKKKEEVFVELSKILGLILLTFIINTLFYRFYSKKL
;
A
#
# COMPACT_ATOMS: atom_id res chain seq x y z
N MET A 1 18.90 -24.48 -57.73
CA MET A 1 20.18 -23.76 -57.85
C MET A 1 20.36 -23.04 -56.53
N PHE A 2 20.97 -23.73 -55.57
CA PHE A 2 21.22 -23.19 -54.21
C PHE A 2 22.71 -22.88 -54.17
N GLU A 3 23.04 -21.60 -54.05
CA GLU A 3 24.39 -21.13 -53.75
C GLU A 3 24.64 -21.32 -52.24
N SER A 4 25.64 -22.11 -51.93
CA SER A 4 26.20 -22.34 -50.61
C SER A 4 27.21 -21.21 -50.33
N GLU A 5 26.84 -20.24 -49.48
CA GLU A 5 27.82 -19.29 -48.92
C GLU A 5 28.71 -20.01 -47.92
N ILE A 6 29.99 -19.97 -48.24
CA ILE A 6 31.11 -20.50 -47.45
C ILE A 6 31.30 -19.56 -46.25
N PHE A 7 31.04 -20.09 -45.04
CA PHE A 7 31.36 -19.45 -43.79
C PHE A 7 32.87 -19.48 -43.54
N GLU A 8 33.55 -18.40 -43.83
CA GLU A 8 34.97 -18.19 -43.61
C GLU A 8 35.25 -18.06 -42.11
N SER A 9 35.93 -19.08 -41.54
CA SER A 9 36.34 -19.12 -40.14
C SER A 9 37.44 -18.09 -39.86
N GLN A 10 37.11 -17.05 -39.12
CA GLN A 10 38.07 -16.10 -38.57
C GLN A 10 38.89 -16.73 -37.44
N PRO A 11 40.19 -16.48 -37.33
CA PRO A 11 41.06 -17.09 -36.33
C PRO A 11 40.79 -16.50 -34.94
N LEU A 12 40.65 -17.39 -33.94
CA LEU A 12 40.58 -17.07 -32.50
C LEU A 12 41.97 -16.63 -32.01
N GLU A 13 42.32 -15.38 -32.21
CA GLU A 13 43.43 -14.74 -31.50
C GLU A 13 43.01 -13.42 -30.93
N ASN A 14 42.87 -13.40 -29.65
CA ASN A 14 42.92 -12.37 -28.62
C ASN A 14 41.80 -12.48 -27.61
N ILE A 15 41.79 -13.56 -26.83
CA ILE A 15 41.14 -13.54 -25.53
C ILE A 15 42.11 -12.80 -24.61
N ASN A 16 42.00 -11.49 -24.62
CA ASN A 16 42.60 -10.64 -23.61
C ASN A 16 42.05 -11.03 -22.26
N PHE A 17 42.95 -11.33 -21.34
CA PHE A 17 42.70 -11.44 -19.90
C PHE A 17 41.95 -10.23 -19.42
N ILE A 18 40.61 -10.29 -19.48
CA ILE A 18 39.75 -9.29 -18.84
C ILE A 18 39.89 -9.52 -17.34
N ASP A 19 40.49 -8.54 -16.73
CA ASP A 19 40.82 -8.38 -15.33
C ASP A 19 39.68 -8.91 -14.45
N LYS A 20 39.91 -9.98 -13.71
CA LYS A 20 38.95 -10.58 -12.78
C LYS A 20 38.39 -9.55 -11.79
N ASN A 21 39.21 -8.62 -11.37
CA ASN A 21 38.83 -7.55 -10.42
C ASN A 21 37.73 -6.62 -10.95
N ASN A 22 37.65 -6.40 -12.27
CA ASN A 22 36.64 -5.54 -12.90
C ASN A 22 35.27 -6.26 -13.03
N LYS A 23 35.26 -7.60 -12.99
CA LYS A 23 34.04 -8.40 -13.04
C LYS A 23 33.36 -8.49 -11.67
N ASP A 24 34.17 -8.64 -10.62
CA ASP A 24 33.65 -8.73 -9.24
C ASP A 24 33.10 -7.39 -8.77
N GLU A 25 33.74 -6.24 -9.12
CA GLU A 25 33.25 -4.90 -8.80
C GLU A 25 31.96 -4.54 -9.57
N LYS A 26 31.80 -5.01 -10.81
CA LYS A 26 30.54 -4.85 -11.55
C LYS A 26 29.41 -5.76 -11.04
N LEU A 27 29.73 -6.96 -10.57
CA LEU A 27 28.75 -7.88 -9.97
C LEU A 27 28.25 -7.31 -8.64
N ASP A 28 29.14 -6.80 -7.79
CA ASP A 28 28.76 -6.19 -6.51
C ASP A 28 27.90 -4.94 -6.69
N LYS A 29 28.28 -4.04 -7.59
CA LYS A 29 27.45 -2.85 -7.90
C LYS A 29 26.08 -3.22 -8.47
N ASN A 30 26.00 -4.25 -9.30
CA ASN A 30 24.71 -4.70 -9.81
C ASN A 30 23.84 -5.34 -8.72
N ASN A 31 24.44 -6.11 -7.81
CA ASN A 31 23.73 -6.71 -6.68
C ASN A 31 23.24 -5.63 -5.69
N GLU A 32 24.04 -4.60 -5.43
CA GLU A 32 23.67 -3.48 -4.58
C GLU A 32 22.52 -2.64 -5.18
N ILE A 33 22.55 -2.40 -6.50
CA ILE A 33 21.48 -1.71 -7.23
C ILE A 33 20.17 -2.53 -7.23
N VAL A 34 20.25 -3.86 -7.38
CA VAL A 34 19.10 -4.75 -7.36
C VAL A 34 18.50 -4.82 -5.96
N ASP A 35 19.32 -4.88 -4.91
CA ASP A 35 18.87 -4.92 -3.52
C ASP A 35 18.22 -3.59 -3.10
N ASP A 36 18.76 -2.46 -3.50
CA ASP A 36 18.19 -1.12 -3.24
C ASP A 36 16.85 -0.93 -3.98
N LYS A 37 16.74 -1.41 -5.22
CA LYS A 37 15.50 -1.36 -5.99
C LYS A 37 14.42 -2.28 -5.38
N CYS A 38 14.80 -3.47 -4.95
CA CYS A 38 13.91 -4.42 -4.28
C CYS A 38 13.42 -3.85 -2.93
N LYS A 39 14.33 -3.29 -2.13
CA LYS A 39 14.02 -2.65 -0.84
C LYS A 39 13.09 -1.45 -0.98
N LYS A 40 13.32 -0.61 -1.99
CA LYS A 40 12.44 0.53 -2.31
C LYS A 40 11.05 0.08 -2.78
N SER A 41 10.97 -1.01 -3.54
CA SER A 41 9.71 -1.60 -3.99
C SER A 41 8.87 -2.14 -2.83
N ILE A 42 9.49 -2.83 -1.87
CA ILE A 42 8.83 -3.34 -0.66
C ILE A 42 8.32 -2.18 0.21
N ILE A 43 9.15 -1.16 0.46
CA ILE A 43 8.76 0.03 1.24
C ILE A 43 7.55 0.72 0.62
N ASN A 44 7.46 0.79 -0.72
CA ASN A 44 6.31 1.37 -1.39
C ASN A 44 5.03 0.54 -1.23
N SER A 45 5.14 -0.79 -1.21
CA SER A 45 3.97 -1.68 -1.04
C SER A 45 3.44 -1.68 0.40
N GLU A 46 4.32 -1.67 1.38
CA GLU A 46 3.93 -1.52 2.79
C GLU A 46 3.21 -0.19 3.02
N GLY A 47 3.76 0.89 2.49
CA GLY A 47 3.15 2.20 2.62
C GLY A 47 1.82 2.33 1.89
N PHE A 48 1.62 1.66 0.76
CA PHE A 48 0.31 1.58 0.12
C PHE A 48 -0.70 0.91 1.07
N GLY A 49 -0.35 -0.23 1.67
CA GLY A 49 -1.23 -0.92 2.63
C GLY A 49 -1.55 -0.07 3.86
N ILE A 50 -0.57 0.67 4.42
CA ILE A 50 -0.81 1.59 5.54
C ILE A 50 -1.78 2.70 5.14
N SER A 51 -1.51 3.40 4.04
CA SER A 51 -2.32 4.53 3.58
C SER A 51 -3.76 4.10 3.27
N ASN A 52 -3.92 2.99 2.55
CA ASN A 52 -5.23 2.47 2.19
C ASN A 52 -5.99 1.96 3.42
N GLY A 53 -5.35 1.21 4.30
CA GLY A 53 -5.95 0.74 5.54
C GLY A 53 -6.43 1.88 6.45
N VAL A 54 -5.63 2.95 6.62
CA VAL A 54 -6.03 4.14 7.37
C VAL A 54 -7.22 4.84 6.71
N ALA A 55 -7.15 5.08 5.40
CA ALA A 55 -8.21 5.79 4.67
C ALA A 55 -9.55 5.03 4.74
N THR A 56 -9.54 3.72 4.47
CA THR A 56 -10.73 2.86 4.53
C THR A 56 -11.37 2.89 5.92
N ILE A 57 -10.59 2.68 6.97
CA ILE A 57 -11.14 2.64 8.34
C ILE A 57 -11.68 4.00 8.78
N LEU A 58 -10.98 5.10 8.49
CA LEU A 58 -11.47 6.42 8.86
C LEU A 58 -12.74 6.79 8.09
N ALA A 59 -12.83 6.44 6.81
CA ALA A 59 -14.06 6.64 6.02
C ALA A 59 -15.23 5.82 6.57
N LEU A 60 -14.99 4.56 6.97
CA LEU A 60 -16.02 3.71 7.57
C LEU A 60 -16.48 4.22 8.93
N LEU A 61 -15.55 4.57 9.83
CA LEU A 61 -15.90 5.11 11.14
C LEU A 61 -16.65 6.44 11.04
N ALA A 62 -16.28 7.28 10.07
CA ALA A 62 -17.03 8.50 9.75
C ALA A 62 -18.46 8.17 9.29
N GLY A 63 -18.62 7.18 8.42
CA GLY A 63 -19.92 6.68 7.98
C GLY A 63 -20.77 6.12 9.12
N PHE A 64 -20.19 5.28 9.95
CA PHE A 64 -20.87 4.70 11.12
C PHE A 64 -21.29 5.77 12.13
N HIS A 65 -20.46 6.78 12.33
CA HIS A 65 -20.81 7.92 13.16
C HIS A 65 -21.98 8.71 12.57
N ALA A 66 -21.91 9.04 11.28
CA ALA A 66 -22.95 9.80 10.59
C ALA A 66 -24.31 9.09 10.59
N THR A 67 -24.32 7.76 10.43
CA THR A 67 -25.53 6.91 10.42
C THR A 67 -25.99 6.47 11.81
N LYS A 68 -25.30 6.89 12.87
CA LYS A 68 -25.55 6.45 14.26
C LYS A 68 -25.55 4.93 14.42
N THR A 69 -24.69 4.25 13.68
CA THR A 69 -24.55 2.80 13.73
C THR A 69 -24.14 2.34 15.13
N THR A 70 -24.71 1.20 15.57
CA THR A 70 -24.36 0.63 16.89
C THR A 70 -22.91 0.17 16.90
N LYS A 71 -22.27 0.23 18.08
CA LYS A 71 -20.86 -0.21 18.22
C LYS A 71 -20.68 -1.68 17.81
N LEU A 72 -21.65 -2.55 18.15
CA LEU A 72 -21.60 -3.98 17.80
C LEU A 72 -21.64 -4.18 16.28
N SER A 73 -22.52 -3.47 15.57
CA SER A 73 -22.59 -3.52 14.11
C SER A 73 -21.31 -2.99 13.45
N ALA A 74 -20.74 -1.92 14.02
CA ALA A 74 -19.46 -1.37 13.53
C ALA A 74 -18.30 -2.37 13.71
N ILE A 75 -18.21 -3.05 14.85
CA ILE A 75 -17.23 -4.11 15.10
C ILE A 75 -17.41 -5.26 14.10
N GLY A 76 -18.65 -5.74 13.89
CA GLY A 76 -18.93 -6.80 12.92
C GLY A 76 -18.52 -6.43 11.49
N ALA A 77 -18.81 -5.20 11.07
CA ALA A 77 -18.40 -4.71 9.75
C ALA A 77 -16.88 -4.61 9.61
N LEU A 78 -16.16 -4.10 10.62
CA LEU A 78 -14.69 -4.03 10.59
C LEU A 78 -14.05 -5.42 10.65
N LEU A 79 -14.60 -6.37 11.37
CA LEU A 79 -14.14 -7.76 11.37
C LEU A 79 -14.26 -8.40 9.98
N SER A 80 -15.37 -8.15 9.29
CA SER A 80 -15.57 -8.66 7.93
C SER A 80 -14.56 -8.06 6.96
N LEU A 81 -14.22 -6.78 7.12
CA LEU A 81 -13.26 -6.09 6.25
C LEU A 81 -11.80 -6.42 6.58
N LEU A 82 -11.50 -6.84 7.81
CA LEU A 82 -10.12 -7.08 8.27
C LEU A 82 -9.33 -8.04 7.37
N LEU A 83 -10.00 -8.97 6.70
CA LEU A 83 -9.36 -9.91 5.78
C LEU A 83 -9.73 -9.65 4.32
N THR A 84 -11.00 -9.30 4.06
CA THR A 84 -11.48 -9.17 2.67
C THR A 84 -10.83 -8.02 1.92
N ASP A 85 -10.70 -6.86 2.55
CA ASP A 85 -10.12 -5.66 1.95
C ASP A 85 -8.61 -5.83 1.66
N PRO A 86 -7.77 -6.25 2.64
CA PRO A 86 -6.36 -6.51 2.38
C PRO A 86 -6.10 -7.61 1.35
N ILE A 87 -6.93 -8.66 1.31
CA ILE A 87 -6.79 -9.71 0.30
C ILE A 87 -7.06 -9.15 -1.09
N ASN A 88 -8.16 -8.41 -1.27
CA ASN A 88 -8.53 -7.85 -2.57
C ASN A 88 -7.47 -6.90 -3.09
N ASP A 89 -6.98 -5.97 -2.27
CA ASP A 89 -6.00 -4.98 -2.65
C ASP A 89 -4.64 -5.61 -3.00
N SER A 90 -4.15 -6.47 -2.12
CA SER A 90 -2.86 -7.12 -2.32
C SER A 90 -2.89 -8.10 -3.50
N TYR A 91 -4.02 -8.82 -3.70
CA TYR A 91 -4.19 -9.71 -4.84
C TYR A 91 -4.28 -8.95 -6.16
N SER A 92 -4.93 -7.79 -6.17
CA SER A 92 -4.98 -6.91 -7.34
C SER A 92 -3.57 -6.44 -7.75
N ILE A 93 -2.73 -6.07 -6.79
CA ILE A 93 -1.33 -5.72 -7.04
C ILE A 93 -0.57 -6.93 -7.59
N TYR A 94 -0.76 -8.11 -7.00
CA TYR A 94 -0.11 -9.34 -7.45
C TYR A 94 -0.45 -9.66 -8.91
N ILE A 95 -1.72 -9.65 -9.27
CA ILE A 95 -2.16 -9.96 -10.65
C ILE A 95 -1.60 -8.94 -11.64
N SER A 96 -1.59 -7.65 -11.29
CA SER A 96 -1.10 -6.59 -12.19
C SER A 96 0.39 -6.72 -12.53
N MET A 97 1.17 -7.38 -11.68
CA MET A 97 2.62 -7.48 -11.82
C MET A 97 3.12 -8.88 -12.15
N LYS A 98 2.33 -9.93 -11.91
CA LYS A 98 2.73 -11.33 -12.03
C LYS A 98 3.35 -11.70 -13.37
N HIS A 99 2.89 -11.10 -14.47
CA HIS A 99 3.40 -11.39 -15.81
C HIS A 99 4.79 -10.81 -16.07
N ASN A 100 5.15 -9.72 -15.39
CA ASN A 100 6.43 -9.03 -15.60
C ASN A 100 7.50 -9.56 -14.65
N ASP A 101 7.18 -9.69 -13.37
CA ASP A 101 8.09 -10.16 -12.32
C ASP A 101 7.27 -10.86 -11.22
N PRO A 102 7.19 -12.20 -11.24
CA PRO A 102 6.43 -12.98 -10.26
C PRO A 102 6.95 -12.82 -8.82
N ASP A 103 8.27 -12.73 -8.65
CA ASP A 103 8.91 -12.64 -7.34
C ASP A 103 8.67 -11.25 -6.71
N GLU A 104 8.80 -10.18 -7.48
CA GLU A 104 8.46 -8.83 -7.02
C GLU A 104 6.97 -8.71 -6.76
N ALA A 105 6.11 -9.29 -7.60
CA ALA A 105 4.66 -9.32 -7.39
C ALA A 105 4.28 -9.96 -6.06
N TYR A 106 4.90 -11.10 -5.71
CA TYR A 106 4.66 -11.78 -4.44
C TYR A 106 5.15 -10.98 -3.23
N LYS A 107 6.32 -10.35 -3.33
CA LYS A 107 6.85 -9.47 -2.27
C LYS A 107 5.91 -8.29 -2.01
N LYS A 108 5.40 -7.67 -3.07
CA LYS A 108 4.44 -6.56 -2.95
C LYS A 108 3.10 -7.00 -2.38
N PHE A 109 2.58 -8.15 -2.82
CA PHE A 109 1.40 -8.76 -2.22
C PHE A 109 1.56 -8.88 -0.70
N LYS A 110 2.64 -9.52 -0.26
CA LYS A 110 2.90 -9.78 1.15
C LYS A 110 3.07 -8.49 1.96
N GLY A 111 3.81 -7.51 1.41
CA GLY A 111 4.02 -6.21 2.05
C GLY A 111 2.71 -5.44 2.23
N THR A 112 1.89 -5.34 1.18
CA THR A 112 0.58 -4.67 1.24
C THR A 112 -0.37 -5.37 2.19
N PHE A 113 -0.49 -6.70 2.07
CA PHE A 113 -1.40 -7.49 2.92
C PHE A 113 -1.08 -7.33 4.40
N LEU A 114 0.17 -7.58 4.81
CA LEU A 114 0.56 -7.53 6.21
C LEU A 114 0.43 -6.13 6.80
N SER A 115 0.83 -5.10 6.06
CA SER A 115 0.73 -3.71 6.54
C SER A 115 -0.72 -3.28 6.71
N GLN A 116 -1.59 -3.61 5.76
CA GLN A 116 -3.01 -3.25 5.80
C GLN A 116 -3.77 -3.98 6.91
N VAL A 117 -3.57 -5.31 7.05
CA VAL A 117 -4.16 -6.11 8.15
C VAL A 117 -3.70 -5.58 9.51
N SER A 118 -2.41 -5.24 9.66
CA SER A 118 -1.88 -4.73 10.92
C SER A 118 -2.53 -3.40 11.30
N VAL A 119 -2.66 -2.48 10.35
CA VAL A 119 -3.33 -1.19 10.57
C VAL A 119 -4.79 -1.39 10.93
N GLN A 120 -5.54 -2.18 10.16
CA GLN A 120 -6.95 -2.44 10.41
C GLN A 120 -7.19 -3.12 11.77
N ALA A 121 -6.31 -4.06 12.17
CA ALA A 121 -6.38 -4.69 13.48
C ALA A 121 -6.20 -3.69 14.63
N ILE A 122 -5.25 -2.74 14.50
CA ILE A 122 -5.05 -1.67 15.50
C ILE A 122 -6.35 -0.86 15.66
N PHE A 123 -6.96 -0.44 14.57
CA PHE A 123 -8.20 0.36 14.62
C PHE A 123 -9.39 -0.44 15.16
N LEU A 124 -9.45 -1.74 14.87
CA LEU A 124 -10.46 -2.63 15.46
C LEU A 124 -10.33 -2.69 16.99
N VAL A 125 -9.10 -2.79 17.51
CA VAL A 125 -8.82 -2.73 18.95
C VAL A 125 -9.23 -1.37 19.52
N VAL A 126 -8.94 -0.27 18.85
CA VAL A 126 -9.37 1.08 19.25
C VAL A 126 -10.90 1.16 19.34
N LEU A 127 -11.63 0.64 18.34
CA LEU A 127 -13.09 0.60 18.38
C LEU A 127 -13.60 -0.28 19.50
N TYR A 128 -12.98 -1.44 19.74
CA TYR A 128 -13.37 -2.35 20.80
C TYR A 128 -13.22 -1.72 22.20
N LEU A 129 -12.13 -1.02 22.45
CA LEU A 129 -11.85 -0.38 23.74
C LEU A 129 -12.62 0.95 23.93
N SER A 130 -13.06 1.60 22.88
CA SER A 130 -13.81 2.86 22.96
C SER A 130 -15.21 2.67 23.52
N LYS A 131 -15.75 3.65 24.24
CA LYS A 131 -17.12 3.60 24.77
C LYS A 131 -18.21 3.80 23.70
N SER A 132 -17.87 4.51 22.62
CA SER A 132 -18.80 4.81 21.52
C SER A 132 -18.08 4.86 20.17
N VAL A 133 -18.83 4.73 19.07
CA VAL A 133 -18.30 4.88 17.70
C VAL A 133 -17.69 6.27 17.48
N TYR A 134 -18.30 7.32 18.06
CA TYR A 134 -17.77 8.67 17.99
C TYR A 134 -16.39 8.80 18.64
N GLN A 135 -16.25 8.27 19.85
CA GLN A 135 -14.96 8.27 20.54
C GLN A 135 -13.90 7.47 19.77
N ALA A 136 -14.29 6.31 19.24
CA ALA A 136 -13.41 5.51 18.37
C ALA A 136 -12.96 6.30 17.14
N PHE A 137 -13.90 7.01 16.48
CA PHE A 137 -13.58 7.85 15.32
C PHE A 137 -12.57 8.94 15.65
N LEU A 138 -12.73 9.65 16.76
CA LEU A 138 -11.79 10.71 17.18
C LEU A 138 -10.39 10.15 17.46
N ILE A 139 -10.30 9.08 18.25
CA ILE A 139 -9.01 8.45 18.58
C ILE A 139 -8.35 7.89 17.30
N SER A 140 -9.13 7.21 16.47
CA SER A 140 -8.65 6.66 15.19
C SER A 140 -8.19 7.75 14.22
N SER A 141 -8.84 8.91 14.21
CA SER A 141 -8.42 10.03 13.36
C SER A 141 -7.04 10.56 13.76
N VAL A 142 -6.80 10.77 15.06
CA VAL A 142 -5.49 11.21 15.56
C VAL A 142 -4.41 10.15 15.27
N LEU A 143 -4.71 8.88 15.57
CA LEU A 143 -3.79 7.77 15.32
C LEU A 143 -3.49 7.60 13.82
N GLY A 144 -4.53 7.64 12.99
CA GLY A 144 -4.39 7.48 11.53
C GLY A 144 -3.57 8.59 10.90
N ILE A 145 -3.82 9.85 11.26
CA ILE A 145 -3.03 10.99 10.79
C ILE A 145 -1.57 10.83 11.21
N SER A 146 -1.31 10.42 12.47
CA SER A 146 0.05 10.20 12.96
C SER A 146 0.77 9.09 12.19
N LEU A 147 0.08 7.98 11.89
CA LEU A 147 0.62 6.88 11.08
C LEU A 147 0.92 7.32 9.65
N LEU A 148 0.05 8.10 9.03
CA LEU A 148 0.27 8.63 7.68
C LEU A 148 1.44 9.60 7.63
N ILE A 149 1.57 10.50 8.61
CA ILE A 149 2.72 11.41 8.69
C ILE A 149 4.02 10.61 8.84
N TYR A 150 4.04 9.60 9.70
CA TYR A 150 5.21 8.74 9.90
C TYR A 150 5.59 8.01 8.62
N ASP A 151 4.62 7.36 7.96
CA ASP A 151 4.83 6.60 6.74
C ASP A 151 5.29 7.48 5.57
N TYR A 152 4.67 8.63 5.36
CA TYR A 152 5.06 9.55 4.30
C TYR A 152 6.42 10.19 4.53
N ASN A 153 6.76 10.55 5.78
CA ASN A 153 8.11 11.03 6.10
C ASN A 153 9.20 9.98 5.83
N LYS A 154 8.87 8.70 5.98
CA LYS A 154 9.79 7.60 5.66
C LYS A 154 9.98 7.42 4.15
N ARG A 155 8.92 7.63 3.35
CA ARG A 155 8.90 7.36 1.90
C ARG A 155 9.22 8.57 1.04
N LEU A 156 8.72 9.73 1.40
CA LEU A 156 8.85 10.96 0.63
C LEU A 156 10.00 11.81 1.16
N LYS A 157 10.89 12.24 0.26
CA LYS A 157 12.06 13.06 0.63
C LYS A 157 11.71 14.54 0.80
N LYS A 158 10.59 14.99 0.22
CA LYS A 158 10.17 16.39 0.22
C LYS A 158 8.94 16.59 1.10
N LYS A 159 9.00 17.53 2.05
CA LYS A 159 7.88 17.86 2.95
C LYS A 159 6.63 18.36 2.22
N GLU A 160 6.81 19.03 1.08
CA GLU A 160 5.69 19.49 0.26
C GLU A 160 4.87 18.33 -0.32
N GLU A 161 5.52 17.26 -0.75
CA GLU A 161 4.85 16.06 -1.25
C GLU A 161 4.04 15.37 -0.15
N VAL A 162 4.58 15.32 1.08
CA VAL A 162 3.88 14.78 2.25
C VAL A 162 2.59 15.57 2.53
N PHE A 163 2.65 16.88 2.48
CA PHE A 163 1.47 17.73 2.74
C PHE A 163 0.39 17.55 1.67
N VAL A 164 0.79 17.44 0.40
CA VAL A 164 -0.15 17.22 -0.71
C VAL A 164 -0.85 15.87 -0.58
N GLU A 165 -0.12 14.79 -0.28
CA GLU A 165 -0.72 13.46 -0.13
C GLU A 165 -1.63 13.38 1.11
N LEU A 166 -1.22 13.96 2.23
CA LEU A 166 -2.07 14.06 3.41
C LEU A 166 -3.37 14.83 3.13
N SER A 167 -3.28 15.96 2.43
CA SER A 167 -4.46 16.77 2.11
C SER A 167 -5.45 16.03 1.21
N LYS A 168 -4.98 15.21 0.27
CA LYS A 168 -5.84 14.35 -0.58
C LYS A 168 -6.63 13.34 0.27
N ILE A 169 -5.95 12.63 1.17
CA ILE A 169 -6.61 11.61 2.01
C ILE A 169 -7.59 12.27 2.98
N LEU A 170 -7.18 13.36 3.63
CA LEU A 170 -8.08 14.11 4.52
C LEU A 170 -9.29 14.67 3.76
N GLY A 171 -9.10 15.16 2.53
CA GLY A 171 -10.18 15.59 1.66
C GLY A 171 -11.16 14.47 1.31
N LEU A 172 -10.69 13.28 1.02
CA LEU A 172 -11.53 12.11 0.77
C LEU A 172 -12.32 11.68 2.01
N ILE A 173 -11.69 11.67 3.18
CA ILE A 173 -12.37 11.34 4.44
C ILE A 173 -13.45 12.39 4.76
N LEU A 174 -13.15 13.68 4.59
CA LEU A 174 -14.11 14.75 4.79
C LEU A 174 -15.28 14.65 3.81
N LEU A 175 -15.00 14.38 2.54
CA LEU A 175 -16.02 14.18 1.51
C LEU A 175 -16.94 13.00 1.87
N THR A 176 -16.36 11.87 2.29
CA THR A 176 -17.11 10.70 2.75
C THR A 176 -18.00 11.03 3.95
N PHE A 177 -17.49 11.78 4.91
CA PHE A 177 -18.27 12.23 6.07
C PHE A 177 -19.44 13.14 5.65
N ILE A 178 -19.21 14.08 4.75
CA ILE A 178 -20.25 14.98 4.24
C ILE A 178 -21.34 14.19 3.52
N ILE A 179 -20.96 13.29 2.61
CA ILE A 179 -21.91 12.47 1.83
C ILE A 179 -22.75 11.60 2.79
N ASN A 180 -22.14 10.92 3.73
CA ASN A 180 -22.86 10.08 4.70
C ASN A 180 -23.81 10.90 5.56
N THR A 181 -23.40 12.10 6.01
CA THR A 181 -24.23 12.99 6.81
C THR A 181 -25.43 13.52 6.02
N LEU A 182 -25.22 13.92 4.77
CA LEU A 182 -26.28 14.36 3.87
C LEU A 182 -27.29 13.24 3.60
N PHE A 183 -26.77 12.04 3.30
CA PHE A 183 -27.60 10.87 3.06
C PHE A 183 -28.45 10.51 4.27
N TYR A 184 -27.85 10.47 5.47
CA TYR A 184 -28.57 10.25 6.71
C TYR A 184 -29.67 11.29 6.95
N ARG A 185 -29.37 12.59 6.77
CA ARG A 185 -30.37 13.67 6.93
C ARG A 185 -31.51 13.54 5.94
N PHE A 186 -31.22 13.15 4.70
CA PHE A 186 -32.25 12.98 3.67
C PHE A 186 -33.18 11.81 3.98
N TYR A 187 -32.60 10.68 4.39
CA TYR A 187 -33.37 9.49 4.72
C TYR A 187 -34.15 9.62 6.04
N SER A 188 -33.55 10.21 7.06
CA SER A 188 -34.17 10.39 8.38
C SER A 188 -35.38 11.34 8.36
N LYS A 189 -35.57 12.12 7.28
CA LYS A 189 -36.78 12.94 7.10
C LYS A 189 -37.93 12.18 6.39
N LYS A 190 -37.66 11.02 5.83
CA LYS A 190 -38.67 10.22 5.11
C LYS A 190 -39.22 9.05 5.92
N LEU A 191 -38.57 8.73 7.06
CA LEU A 191 -39.02 7.75 8.06
C LEU A 191 -39.65 8.46 9.25
#